data_28150634dde6848bc160aee5b70289be
#
_entry.id   28150634dde6848bc160aee5b70289be
#
_cell.length_a   1.000
_cell.length_b   1.000
_cell.length_c   1.000
_cell.angle_alpha   90.00
_cell.angle_beta   90.00
_cell.angle_gamma   90.00
#
_symmetry.space_group_name_H-M   'P 1'
#
loop_
_entity.id
_entity.type
_entity.pdbx_description
1 polymer ?
#
loop_
_entity_poly.entity_id
_entity_poly.type
_entity_poly.pdbx_seq_one_letter_code
_entity_poly.pdbx_strand_id
1 'polypeptide(L)'
;MNKSRIIKTGKTVLNIEANAISKLSKGLDNEFYKAVSLIISLKGKLIVSGVGKSGNIAAKLAASFTSTGVPSVFLNPVDASHGDMGIVNKEDILIALSNSGESHELSDLLDFAKKRQIKIISITSNKNSLLSKNSDITLILPKHKEADKFNTIPTTSTTLSLSLGDALCCSVLDIINFDKKSFKELHPGGKIGKKLKTLNEIMDRDIPTIDDKASIKDAVLIMTEKKYGCAVMIDKNKRIKGILTDGDLRRSINQIELNDNVKSIIKNKPITAKKNYLISSAVALMNKNAITSLIIADRNIPIGIVNLKQCIDNE
;
A
#
# COMPACT_ATOMS: atom_id res chain seq x y z
N MET A 1 -33.24 27.05 -7.30
CA MET A 1 -31.84 26.96 -6.85
C MET A 1 -30.93 27.54 -7.92
N ASN A 2 -29.96 28.44 -7.58
CA ASN A 2 -29.05 29.04 -8.57
C ASN A 2 -27.81 28.14 -8.79
N LYS A 3 -27.79 27.35 -9.87
CA LYS A 3 -26.73 26.41 -10.25
C LYS A 3 -25.34 27.08 -10.32
N SER A 4 -25.28 28.26 -10.94
CA SER A 4 -24.01 29.00 -11.09
C SER A 4 -23.42 29.40 -9.74
N ARG A 5 -24.26 29.89 -8.79
CA ARG A 5 -23.83 30.26 -7.44
C ARG A 5 -23.29 29.08 -6.65
N ILE A 6 -23.95 27.90 -6.74
CA ILE A 6 -23.52 26.69 -6.06
C ILE A 6 -22.14 26.24 -6.53
N ILE A 7 -21.96 26.17 -7.85
CA ILE A 7 -20.65 25.76 -8.46
C ILE A 7 -19.56 26.78 -8.10
N LYS A 8 -19.87 28.09 -8.14
CA LYS A 8 -18.92 29.15 -7.78
C LYS A 8 -18.46 29.01 -6.34
N THR A 9 -19.39 28.76 -5.40
CA THR A 9 -19.05 28.57 -3.98
C THR A 9 -18.13 27.35 -3.81
N GLY A 10 -18.44 26.20 -4.40
CA GLY A 10 -17.59 25.01 -4.32
C GLY A 10 -16.18 25.27 -4.85
N LYS A 11 -16.05 25.90 -6.02
CA LYS A 11 -14.74 26.29 -6.56
C LYS A 11 -13.97 27.24 -5.64
N THR A 12 -14.66 28.18 -5.00
CA THR A 12 -14.03 29.12 -4.07
C THR A 12 -13.44 28.39 -2.86
N VAL A 13 -14.19 27.46 -2.24
CA VAL A 13 -13.73 26.64 -1.10
C VAL A 13 -12.48 25.86 -1.49
N LEU A 14 -12.54 25.10 -2.58
CA LEU A 14 -11.40 24.29 -3.04
C LEU A 14 -10.15 25.13 -3.33
N ASN A 15 -10.31 26.32 -3.92
CA ASN A 15 -9.19 27.21 -4.19
C ASN A 15 -8.58 27.80 -2.91
N ILE A 16 -9.38 28.11 -1.90
CA ILE A 16 -8.89 28.59 -0.59
C ILE A 16 -8.03 27.49 0.05
N GLU A 17 -8.52 26.27 0.10
CA GLU A 17 -7.81 25.13 0.69
C GLU A 17 -6.54 24.78 -0.10
N ALA A 18 -6.60 24.73 -1.43
CA ALA A 18 -5.43 24.46 -2.27
C ALA A 18 -4.32 25.50 -2.08
N ASN A 19 -4.68 26.78 -1.98
CA ASN A 19 -3.73 27.85 -1.69
C ASN A 19 -3.11 27.71 -0.29
N ALA A 20 -3.90 27.30 0.68
CA ALA A 20 -3.41 27.05 2.04
C ALA A 20 -2.42 25.88 2.09
N ILE A 21 -2.72 24.76 1.41
CA ILE A 21 -1.80 23.62 1.27
C ILE A 21 -0.50 24.05 0.57
N SER A 22 -0.58 24.85 -0.48
CA SER A 22 0.62 25.37 -1.17
C SER A 22 1.52 26.20 -0.25
N LYS A 23 0.92 27.01 0.65
CA LYS A 23 1.67 27.76 1.67
C LYS A 23 2.29 26.82 2.70
N LEU A 24 1.55 25.79 3.15
CA LEU A 24 2.05 24.77 4.08
C LEU A 24 3.27 24.06 3.51
N SER A 25 3.19 23.60 2.27
CA SER A 25 4.30 22.92 1.59
C SER A 25 5.59 23.77 1.53
N LYS A 26 5.45 25.07 1.23
CA LYS A 26 6.59 26.00 1.20
C LYS A 26 7.15 26.35 2.58
N GLY A 27 6.38 26.12 3.63
CA GLY A 27 6.73 26.41 5.03
C GLY A 27 7.29 25.24 5.80
N LEU A 28 7.44 24.05 5.18
CA LEU A 28 8.06 22.90 5.85
C LEU A 28 9.55 23.23 6.14
N ASP A 29 9.94 23.02 7.38
CA ASP A 29 11.23 23.43 7.91
C ASP A 29 11.91 22.33 8.77
N ASN A 30 12.88 22.73 9.57
CA ASN A 30 13.63 21.84 10.45
C ASN A 30 12.75 21.17 11.54
N GLU A 31 11.66 21.79 11.96
CA GLU A 31 10.72 21.19 12.93
C GLU A 31 10.00 19.98 12.31
N PHE A 32 9.66 20.04 11.02
CA PHE A 32 9.12 18.89 10.29
C PHE A 32 10.13 17.73 10.24
N TYR A 33 11.40 18.02 9.92
CA TYR A 33 12.47 17.01 9.95
C TYR A 33 12.62 16.38 11.34
N LYS A 34 12.63 17.19 12.41
CA LYS A 34 12.70 16.69 13.79
C LYS A 34 11.53 15.79 14.15
N ALA A 35 10.32 16.16 13.74
CA ALA A 35 9.11 15.37 13.98
C ALA A 35 9.18 14.00 13.29
N VAL A 36 9.57 13.95 12.02
CA VAL A 36 9.78 12.70 11.28
C VAL A 36 10.85 11.85 11.96
N SER A 37 12.01 12.45 12.31
CA SER A 37 13.12 11.75 12.98
C SER A 37 12.70 11.18 14.33
N LEU A 38 11.89 11.92 15.11
CA LEU A 38 11.39 11.46 16.39
C LEU A 38 10.44 10.27 16.21
N ILE A 39 9.51 10.33 15.22
CA ILE A 39 8.60 9.22 14.93
C ILE A 39 9.37 7.96 14.48
N ILE A 40 10.43 8.10 13.68
CA ILE A 40 11.27 6.97 13.27
C ILE A 40 11.96 6.32 14.45
N SER A 41 12.32 7.09 15.49
CA SER A 41 12.97 6.58 16.71
C SER A 41 11.98 5.95 17.71
N LEU A 42 10.68 5.90 17.41
CA LEU A 42 9.62 5.37 18.26
C LEU A 42 9.91 3.93 18.71
N LYS A 43 9.82 3.69 20.00
CA LYS A 43 9.92 2.35 20.61
C LYS A 43 8.58 1.79 21.07
N GLY A 44 7.63 2.66 21.39
CA GLY A 44 6.27 2.33 21.78
C GLY A 44 5.30 2.51 20.61
N LYS A 45 4.26 3.35 20.80
CA LYS A 45 3.27 3.69 19.79
C LYS A 45 3.04 5.20 19.72
N LEU A 46 2.47 5.67 18.63
CA LEU A 46 1.97 7.03 18.52
C LEU A 46 0.59 7.11 19.22
N ILE A 47 0.47 8.03 20.14
CA ILE A 47 -0.82 8.48 20.68
C ILE A 47 -1.21 9.72 19.90
N VAL A 48 -2.28 9.66 19.12
CA VAL A 48 -2.75 10.82 18.34
C VAL A 48 -4.03 11.34 18.98
N SER A 49 -4.06 12.62 19.34
CA SER A 49 -5.17 13.19 20.11
C SER A 49 -5.63 14.55 19.58
N GLY A 50 -6.88 14.87 19.80
CA GLY A 50 -7.53 16.13 19.43
C GLY A 50 -9.01 16.10 19.74
N VAL A 51 -9.66 17.28 19.76
CA VAL A 51 -11.07 17.44 20.11
C VAL A 51 -11.92 17.79 18.89
N GLY A 52 -13.13 17.31 18.83
CA GLY A 52 -14.11 17.67 17.80
C GLY A 52 -13.60 17.35 16.38
N LYS A 53 -13.55 18.35 15.49
CA LYS A 53 -13.07 18.14 14.11
C LYS A 53 -11.58 17.79 14.07
N SER A 54 -10.76 18.38 14.96
CA SER A 54 -9.35 17.97 15.10
C SER A 54 -9.21 16.53 15.58
N GLY A 55 -10.12 16.05 16.44
CA GLY A 55 -10.20 14.65 16.87
C GLY A 55 -10.48 13.69 15.70
N ASN A 56 -11.39 14.07 14.79
CA ASN A 56 -11.65 13.26 13.59
C ASN A 56 -10.41 13.14 12.70
N ILE A 57 -9.63 14.23 12.56
CA ILE A 57 -8.36 14.21 11.85
C ILE A 57 -7.34 13.36 12.59
N ALA A 58 -7.23 13.50 13.91
CA ALA A 58 -6.34 12.70 14.75
C ALA A 58 -6.63 11.19 14.62
N ALA A 59 -7.89 10.79 14.64
CA ALA A 59 -8.31 9.40 14.42
C ALA A 59 -7.89 8.88 13.04
N LYS A 60 -8.08 9.70 11.98
CA LYS A 60 -7.61 9.35 10.63
C LYS A 60 -6.09 9.19 10.58
N LEU A 61 -5.35 10.07 11.22
CA LEU A 61 -3.89 9.99 11.24
C LEU A 61 -3.40 8.73 11.97
N ALA A 62 -3.95 8.41 13.13
CA ALA A 62 -3.66 7.18 13.87
C ALA A 62 -3.90 5.95 12.99
N ALA A 63 -5.04 5.88 12.30
CA ALA A 63 -5.35 4.78 11.38
C ALA A 63 -4.36 4.71 10.21
N SER A 64 -3.95 5.86 9.65
CA SER A 64 -2.98 5.91 8.56
C SER A 64 -1.60 5.39 9.00
N PHE A 65 -1.07 5.85 10.12
CA PHE A 65 0.20 5.37 10.67
C PHE A 65 0.15 3.86 10.97
N THR A 66 -0.92 3.39 11.62
CA THR A 66 -1.10 1.95 11.89
C THR A 66 -1.08 1.13 10.61
N SER A 67 -1.79 1.57 9.58
CA SER A 67 -1.87 0.89 8.28
C SER A 67 -0.55 0.90 7.50
N THR A 68 0.40 1.70 7.92
CA THR A 68 1.73 1.85 7.32
C THR A 68 2.86 1.31 8.21
N GLY A 69 2.52 0.50 9.21
CA GLY A 69 3.49 -0.22 10.04
C GLY A 69 4.00 0.56 11.26
N VAL A 70 3.51 1.77 11.52
CA VAL A 70 3.81 2.52 12.74
C VAL A 70 2.69 2.29 13.75
N PRO A 71 2.90 1.58 14.86
CA PRO A 71 1.87 1.35 15.87
C PRO A 71 1.28 2.67 16.36
N SER A 72 -0.03 2.85 16.21
CA SER A 72 -0.65 4.14 16.52
C SER A 72 -2.09 3.93 17.02
N VAL A 73 -2.53 4.81 17.91
CA VAL A 73 -3.90 4.81 18.43
C VAL A 73 -4.42 6.25 18.60
N PHE A 74 -5.68 6.45 18.27
CA PHE A 74 -6.38 7.68 18.63
C PHE A 74 -6.80 7.61 20.10
N LEU A 75 -6.50 8.64 20.86
CA LEU A 75 -6.94 8.82 22.23
C LEU A 75 -7.78 10.10 22.33
N ASN A 76 -9.05 9.95 22.63
CA ASN A 76 -9.92 11.09 22.90
C ASN A 76 -9.47 11.75 24.23
N PRO A 77 -9.13 13.05 24.26
CA PRO A 77 -8.62 13.66 25.48
C PRO A 77 -9.63 13.75 26.60
N VAL A 78 -10.95 13.75 26.32
CA VAL A 78 -12.01 13.72 27.36
C VAL A 78 -12.01 12.34 28.02
N ASP A 79 -12.00 11.25 27.24
CA ASP A 79 -11.97 9.90 27.78
C ASP A 79 -10.63 9.63 28.50
N ALA A 80 -9.53 10.22 28.01
CA ALA A 80 -8.22 10.18 28.66
C ALA A 80 -8.31 10.69 30.11
N SER A 81 -8.99 11.82 30.38
CA SER A 81 -9.18 12.38 31.73
C SER A 81 -10.02 11.49 32.62
N HIS A 82 -10.74 10.52 32.05
CA HIS A 82 -11.58 9.56 32.79
C HIS A 82 -10.98 8.14 32.90
N GLY A 83 -9.68 7.99 32.59
CA GLY A 83 -8.94 6.74 32.84
C GLY A 83 -8.21 6.15 31.63
N ASP A 84 -8.56 6.52 30.38
CA ASP A 84 -7.96 5.97 29.20
C ASP A 84 -6.48 6.36 29.00
N MET A 85 -5.95 7.30 29.82
CA MET A 85 -4.50 7.53 29.92
C MET A 85 -3.72 6.26 30.32
N GLY A 86 -4.39 5.24 30.86
CA GLY A 86 -3.79 3.96 31.19
C GLY A 86 -3.16 3.23 30.01
N ILE A 87 -3.56 3.53 28.77
CA ILE A 87 -2.95 2.94 27.58
C ILE A 87 -1.60 3.58 27.18
N VAL A 88 -1.26 4.74 27.75
CA VAL A 88 -0.09 5.53 27.40
C VAL A 88 1.14 5.08 28.19
N ASN A 89 2.22 4.72 27.48
CA ASN A 89 3.48 4.27 28.07
C ASN A 89 4.58 5.30 27.91
N LYS A 90 5.67 5.18 28.69
CA LYS A 90 6.80 6.10 28.68
C LYS A 90 7.53 6.17 27.32
N GLU A 91 7.50 5.10 26.56
CA GLU A 91 8.17 5.00 25.25
C GLU A 91 7.29 5.47 24.08
N ASP A 92 6.07 5.93 24.37
CA ASP A 92 5.15 6.46 23.38
C ASP A 92 5.52 7.90 22.99
N ILE A 93 4.97 8.36 21.87
CA ILE A 93 5.02 9.76 21.42
C ILE A 93 3.59 10.25 21.28
N LEU A 94 3.29 11.43 21.84
CA LEU A 94 2.02 12.11 21.70
C LEU A 94 2.05 13.06 20.51
N ILE A 95 1.10 12.93 19.58
CA ILE A 95 0.79 13.93 18.54
C ILE A 95 -0.54 14.57 18.91
N ALA A 96 -0.53 15.85 19.27
CA ALA A 96 -1.71 16.59 19.69
C ALA A 96 -2.11 17.65 18.65
N LEU A 97 -3.38 17.65 18.23
CA LEU A 97 -3.94 18.53 17.22
C LEU A 97 -4.93 19.52 17.84
N SER A 98 -4.67 20.81 17.67
CA SER A 98 -5.60 21.88 17.98
C SER A 98 -5.27 23.11 17.15
N ASN A 99 -6.20 23.56 16.30
CA ASN A 99 -5.98 24.73 15.45
C ASN A 99 -5.64 25.99 16.25
N SER A 100 -6.43 26.30 17.30
CA SER A 100 -6.15 27.42 18.21
C SER A 100 -4.97 27.14 19.15
N GLY A 101 -4.75 25.85 19.47
CA GLY A 101 -3.81 25.41 20.50
C GLY A 101 -4.25 25.69 21.93
N GLU A 102 -5.52 26.10 22.13
CA GLU A 102 -6.09 26.48 23.43
C GLU A 102 -7.23 25.56 23.86
N SER A 103 -7.27 24.33 23.36
CA SER A 103 -8.28 23.33 23.75
C SER A 103 -8.00 22.83 25.17
N HIS A 104 -8.83 23.24 26.14
CA HIS A 104 -8.65 22.87 27.53
C HIS A 104 -8.73 21.37 27.79
N GLU A 105 -9.47 20.63 26.99
CA GLU A 105 -9.63 19.18 27.09
C GLU A 105 -8.31 18.43 26.88
N LEU A 106 -7.31 19.06 26.21
CA LEU A 106 -5.98 18.49 26.05
C LEU A 106 -5.10 18.66 27.29
N SER A 107 -5.45 19.54 28.24
CA SER A 107 -4.57 19.94 29.35
C SER A 107 -4.13 18.76 30.21
N ASP A 108 -5.07 17.91 30.63
CA ASP A 108 -4.75 16.75 31.50
C ASP A 108 -3.81 15.76 30.77
N LEU A 109 -4.02 15.54 29.50
CA LEU A 109 -3.20 14.63 28.68
C LEU A 109 -1.78 15.22 28.47
N LEU A 110 -1.67 16.55 28.27
CA LEU A 110 -0.38 17.22 28.15
C LEU A 110 0.41 17.17 29.46
N ASP A 111 -0.26 17.44 30.60
CA ASP A 111 0.35 17.37 31.93
C ASP A 111 0.80 15.96 32.27
N PHE A 112 -0.01 14.95 31.95
CA PHE A 112 0.33 13.56 32.12
C PHE A 112 1.57 13.18 31.29
N ALA A 113 1.59 13.57 30.01
CA ALA A 113 2.71 13.30 29.10
C ALA A 113 3.99 13.95 29.61
N LYS A 114 3.94 15.21 30.08
CA LYS A 114 5.09 15.91 30.66
C LYS A 114 5.61 15.23 31.93
N LYS A 115 4.75 14.90 32.89
CA LYS A 115 5.12 14.22 34.14
C LYS A 115 5.83 12.89 33.85
N ARG A 116 5.46 12.21 32.79
CA ARG A 116 6.08 10.93 32.35
C ARG A 116 7.22 11.07 31.36
N GLN A 117 7.59 12.30 30.99
CA GLN A 117 8.65 12.60 30.01
C GLN A 117 8.37 11.99 28.61
N ILE A 118 7.09 11.88 28.24
CA ILE A 118 6.65 11.45 26.92
C ILE A 118 6.84 12.61 25.96
N LYS A 119 7.44 12.35 24.80
CA LYS A 119 7.67 13.36 23.78
C LYS A 119 6.37 13.82 23.13
N ILE A 120 6.21 15.14 22.95
CA ILE A 120 5.01 15.75 22.44
C ILE A 120 5.31 16.49 21.15
N ILE A 121 4.59 16.13 20.07
CA ILE A 121 4.53 16.85 18.79
C ILE A 121 3.17 17.56 18.75
N SER A 122 3.14 18.85 18.51
CA SER A 122 1.89 19.59 18.31
C SER A 122 1.69 20.03 16.87
N ILE A 123 0.42 20.06 16.44
CA ILE A 123 -0.03 20.64 15.17
C ILE A 123 -1.01 21.75 15.51
N THR A 124 -0.63 23.01 15.25
CA THR A 124 -1.42 24.20 15.61
C THR A 124 -1.14 25.37 14.68
N SER A 125 -2.05 26.35 14.58
CA SER A 125 -1.81 27.62 13.89
C SER A 125 -1.23 28.72 14.79
N ASN A 126 -1.13 28.47 16.10
CA ASN A 126 -0.71 29.46 17.09
C ASN A 126 0.56 29.02 17.83
N LYS A 127 1.69 29.61 17.48
CA LYS A 127 3.02 29.34 18.07
C LYS A 127 3.07 29.67 19.56
N ASN A 128 2.24 30.60 20.02
CA ASN A 128 2.28 31.08 21.42
C ASN A 128 1.21 30.40 22.29
N SER A 129 0.49 29.42 21.75
CA SER A 129 -0.58 28.70 22.44
C SER A 129 -0.09 27.85 23.61
N LEU A 130 -1.04 27.44 24.47
CA LEU A 130 -0.80 26.48 25.56
C LEU A 130 -0.23 25.16 24.98
N LEU A 131 -0.82 24.64 23.91
CA LEU A 131 -0.36 23.41 23.28
C LEU A 131 1.10 23.52 22.79
N SER A 132 1.43 24.62 22.07
CA SER A 132 2.78 24.83 21.56
C SER A 132 3.85 24.93 22.69
N LYS A 133 3.53 25.68 23.75
CA LYS A 133 4.41 25.83 24.92
C LYS A 133 4.66 24.54 25.70
N ASN A 134 3.74 23.57 25.58
CA ASN A 134 3.83 22.28 26.25
C ASN A 134 4.42 21.17 25.36
N SER A 135 4.83 21.48 24.13
CA SER A 135 5.34 20.50 23.16
C SER A 135 6.84 20.58 23.00
N ASP A 136 7.48 19.43 22.73
CA ASP A 136 8.91 19.33 22.35
C ASP A 136 9.13 19.81 20.93
N ILE A 137 8.16 19.56 20.03
CA ILE A 137 8.19 19.94 18.62
C ILE A 137 6.84 20.54 18.26
N THR A 138 6.84 21.71 17.61
CA THR A 138 5.60 22.35 17.16
C THR A 138 5.61 22.53 15.66
N LEU A 139 4.65 21.89 14.99
CA LEU A 139 4.39 22.03 13.55
C LEU A 139 3.33 23.13 13.34
N ILE A 140 3.76 24.25 12.80
CA ILE A 140 2.92 25.42 12.64
C ILE A 140 2.16 25.37 11.30
N LEU A 141 0.84 25.42 11.37
CA LEU A 141 -0.01 25.64 10.21
C LEU A 141 0.11 27.09 9.74
N PRO A 142 0.21 27.34 8.41
CA PRO A 142 0.30 28.70 7.90
C PRO A 142 -0.96 29.51 8.25
N LYS A 143 -0.81 30.83 8.34
CA LYS A 143 -1.96 31.71 8.56
C LYS A 143 -3.01 31.50 7.46
N HIS A 144 -4.23 31.17 7.84
CA HIS A 144 -5.35 30.84 6.95
C HIS A 144 -6.67 31.43 7.47
N LYS A 145 -7.67 31.37 6.60
CA LYS A 145 -9.08 31.59 6.95
C LYS A 145 -9.85 30.32 6.64
N GLU A 146 -10.90 30.08 7.39
CA GLU A 146 -11.84 29.03 7.04
C GLU A 146 -12.58 29.40 5.73
N ALA A 147 -12.96 28.38 4.97
CA ALA A 147 -13.48 28.61 3.62
C ALA A 147 -14.98 28.99 3.60
N ASP A 148 -15.66 28.93 4.74
CA ASP A 148 -17.03 29.39 4.86
C ASP A 148 -17.11 30.92 4.96
N LYS A 149 -18.28 31.48 4.65
CA LYS A 149 -18.50 32.93 4.65
C LYS A 149 -18.36 33.60 6.02
N PHE A 150 -18.45 32.84 7.10
CA PHE A 150 -18.37 33.31 8.47
C PHE A 150 -16.98 33.12 9.09
N ASN A 151 -16.09 32.41 8.39
CA ASN A 151 -14.77 32.04 8.90
C ASN A 151 -14.85 31.24 10.22
N THR A 152 -15.79 30.29 10.32
CA THR A 152 -16.14 29.62 11.57
C THR A 152 -16.13 28.10 11.45
N ILE A 153 -16.55 27.57 10.31
CA ILE A 153 -16.65 26.12 10.11
C ILE A 153 -15.25 25.56 9.81
N PRO A 154 -14.73 24.62 10.63
CA PRO A 154 -13.44 24.02 10.37
C PRO A 154 -13.40 23.31 9.00
N THR A 155 -12.74 23.93 8.05
CA THR A 155 -12.56 23.51 6.64
C THR A 155 -11.08 23.55 6.30
N THR A 156 -10.52 24.72 6.07
CA THR A 156 -9.12 24.93 5.75
C THR A 156 -8.18 24.44 6.86
N SER A 157 -8.53 24.70 8.13
CA SER A 157 -7.74 24.23 9.28
C SER A 157 -7.64 22.71 9.34
N THR A 158 -8.76 22.01 9.11
CA THR A 158 -8.79 20.53 9.10
C THR A 158 -8.07 19.95 7.88
N THR A 159 -8.23 20.56 6.72
CA THR A 159 -7.52 20.19 5.48
C THR A 159 -6.01 20.35 5.64
N LEU A 160 -5.53 21.45 6.24
CA LEU A 160 -4.11 21.65 6.54
C LEU A 160 -3.57 20.61 7.53
N SER A 161 -4.29 20.35 8.63
CA SER A 161 -3.89 19.36 9.63
C SER A 161 -3.82 17.96 9.04
N LEU A 162 -4.78 17.60 8.20
CA LEU A 162 -4.80 16.32 7.47
C LEU A 162 -3.61 16.21 6.51
N SER A 163 -3.40 17.23 5.68
CA SER A 163 -2.32 17.23 4.69
C SER A 163 -0.93 17.16 5.35
N LEU A 164 -0.73 17.87 6.47
CA LEU A 164 0.51 17.82 7.22
C LEU A 164 0.75 16.44 7.84
N GLY A 165 -0.30 15.84 8.41
CA GLY A 165 -0.24 14.49 8.95
C GLY A 165 0.04 13.43 7.89
N ASP A 166 -0.53 13.56 6.69
CA ASP A 166 -0.23 12.69 5.56
C ASP A 166 1.22 12.84 5.09
N ALA A 167 1.74 14.08 5.08
CA ALA A 167 3.14 14.35 4.78
C ALA A 167 4.08 13.69 5.81
N LEU A 168 3.77 13.77 7.10
CA LEU A 168 4.51 13.06 8.16
C LEU A 168 4.51 11.55 7.91
N CYS A 169 3.32 10.97 7.70
CA CYS A 169 3.17 9.52 7.48
C CYS A 169 3.97 9.06 6.25
N CYS A 170 3.85 9.74 5.11
CA CYS A 170 4.57 9.39 3.89
C CYS A 170 6.08 9.56 4.05
N SER A 171 6.55 10.60 4.75
CA SER A 171 7.98 10.81 5.01
C SER A 171 8.57 9.73 5.91
N VAL A 172 7.83 9.28 6.92
CA VAL A 172 8.24 8.14 7.76
C VAL A 172 8.32 6.86 6.93
N LEU A 173 7.30 6.58 6.11
CA LEU A 173 7.27 5.43 5.20
C LEU A 173 8.48 5.33 4.29
N ASP A 174 8.87 6.46 3.70
CA ASP A 174 10.00 6.54 2.77
C ASP A 174 11.32 6.15 3.47
N ILE A 175 11.51 6.56 4.72
CA ILE A 175 12.73 6.29 5.50
C ILE A 175 12.77 4.87 6.06
N ILE A 176 11.65 4.33 6.57
CA ILE A 176 11.63 2.96 7.14
C ILE A 176 11.61 1.87 6.06
N ASN A 177 11.68 2.25 4.77
CA ASN A 177 11.63 1.32 3.62
C ASN A 177 10.42 0.38 3.67
N PHE A 178 9.26 0.91 4.05
CA PHE A 178 8.01 0.14 4.07
C PHE A 178 7.64 -0.29 2.66
N ASP A 179 7.79 -1.57 2.38
CA ASP A 179 7.61 -2.10 1.04
C ASP A 179 6.18 -2.64 0.78
N LYS A 180 5.94 -3.03 -0.48
CA LYS A 180 4.64 -3.60 -0.89
C LYS A 180 4.30 -4.91 -0.17
N LYS A 181 5.31 -5.64 0.29
CA LYS A 181 5.11 -6.90 1.02
C LYS A 181 4.58 -6.60 2.42
N SER A 182 5.22 -5.68 3.14
CA SER A 182 4.76 -5.20 4.45
C SER A 182 3.34 -4.61 4.38
N PHE A 183 3.06 -3.83 3.31
CA PHE A 183 1.72 -3.29 3.09
C PHE A 183 0.66 -4.40 2.92
N LYS A 184 0.98 -5.46 2.17
CA LYS A 184 0.10 -6.61 1.95
C LYS A 184 -0.16 -7.38 3.25
N GLU A 185 0.86 -7.57 4.09
CA GLU A 185 0.72 -8.26 5.38
C GLU A 185 -0.28 -7.54 6.30
N LEU A 186 -0.29 -6.20 6.26
CA LEU A 186 -1.23 -5.38 7.06
C LEU A 186 -2.62 -5.21 6.41
N HIS A 187 -2.78 -5.54 5.11
CA HIS A 187 -4.04 -5.37 4.37
C HIS A 187 -4.51 -6.67 3.68
N PRO A 188 -4.67 -7.80 4.39
CA PRO A 188 -4.93 -9.10 3.75
C PRO A 188 -6.28 -9.17 3.01
N GLY A 189 -7.28 -8.42 3.44
CA GLY A 189 -8.65 -8.47 2.91
C GLY A 189 -9.00 -7.41 1.85
N GLY A 190 -8.11 -6.45 1.56
CA GLY A 190 -8.42 -5.33 0.68
C GLY A 190 -8.16 -5.61 -0.81
N LYS A 191 -8.85 -4.89 -1.71
CA LYS A 191 -8.54 -4.91 -3.16
C LYS A 191 -7.08 -4.60 -3.45
N ILE A 192 -6.41 -3.80 -2.61
CA ILE A 192 -5.00 -3.45 -2.74
C ILE A 192 -4.11 -4.67 -2.39
N GLY A 193 -4.46 -5.41 -1.34
CA GLY A 193 -3.76 -6.65 -0.98
C GLY A 193 -3.84 -7.71 -2.07
N LYS A 194 -5.02 -7.88 -2.70
CA LYS A 194 -5.22 -8.78 -3.85
C LYS A 194 -4.35 -8.36 -5.04
N LYS A 195 -4.32 -7.08 -5.41
CA LYS A 195 -3.48 -6.56 -6.52
C LYS A 195 -1.98 -6.77 -6.32
N LEU A 196 -1.53 -7.03 -5.11
CA LEU A 196 -0.12 -7.27 -4.77
C LEU A 196 0.25 -8.75 -4.68
N LYS A 197 -0.69 -9.68 -4.95
CA LYS A 197 -0.39 -11.11 -5.01
C LYS A 197 0.59 -11.43 -6.15
N THR A 198 1.52 -12.35 -5.86
CA THR A 198 2.54 -12.78 -6.81
C THR A 198 2.23 -14.17 -7.36
N LEU A 199 2.85 -14.53 -8.48
CA LEU A 199 2.73 -15.87 -9.06
C LEU A 199 3.17 -16.98 -8.12
N ASN A 200 4.12 -16.72 -7.22
CA ASN A 200 4.59 -17.71 -6.23
C ASN A 200 3.48 -18.21 -5.29
N GLU A 201 2.43 -17.39 -5.10
CA GLU A 201 1.33 -17.70 -4.18
C GLU A 201 0.24 -18.57 -4.79
N ILE A 202 0.19 -18.61 -6.13
CA ILE A 202 -0.87 -19.31 -6.86
C ILE A 202 -0.35 -20.36 -7.84
N MET A 203 0.96 -20.37 -8.15
CA MET A 203 1.53 -21.27 -9.14
C MET A 203 1.42 -22.73 -8.68
N ASP A 204 1.07 -23.60 -9.61
CA ASP A 204 1.23 -25.02 -9.45
C ASP A 204 2.69 -25.40 -9.67
N ARG A 205 3.22 -26.26 -8.81
CA ARG A 205 4.60 -26.76 -8.89
C ARG A 205 4.70 -28.07 -9.66
N ASP A 206 3.59 -28.70 -9.93
CA ASP A 206 3.48 -29.93 -10.72
C ASP A 206 3.36 -29.56 -12.21
N ILE A 207 4.50 -29.28 -12.82
CA ILE A 207 4.62 -28.72 -14.17
C ILE A 207 4.54 -29.87 -15.20
N PRO A 208 3.77 -29.70 -16.30
CA PRO A 208 3.73 -30.67 -17.41
C PRO A 208 5.05 -30.68 -18.16
N THR A 209 6.03 -31.44 -17.69
CA THR A 209 7.37 -31.53 -18.32
C THR A 209 7.55 -32.82 -19.09
N ILE A 210 8.22 -32.73 -20.22
CA ILE A 210 8.64 -33.86 -21.06
C ILE A 210 10.13 -33.76 -21.35
N ASP A 211 10.80 -34.88 -21.55
CA ASP A 211 12.17 -34.89 -22.00
C ASP A 211 12.28 -34.76 -23.54
N ASP A 212 13.48 -34.58 -24.03
CA ASP A 212 13.74 -34.36 -25.44
C ASP A 212 13.70 -35.67 -26.30
N LYS A 213 13.43 -36.80 -25.65
CA LYS A 213 13.27 -38.11 -26.31
C LYS A 213 11.82 -38.58 -26.32
N ALA A 214 10.94 -37.86 -25.61
CA ALA A 214 9.52 -38.21 -25.49
C ALA A 214 8.84 -38.28 -26.86
N SER A 215 7.85 -39.15 -26.98
CA SER A 215 6.98 -39.22 -28.16
C SER A 215 5.87 -38.15 -28.07
N ILE A 216 5.24 -37.85 -29.19
CA ILE A 216 4.04 -37.01 -29.24
C ILE A 216 2.92 -37.60 -28.37
N LYS A 217 2.79 -38.93 -28.34
CA LYS A 217 1.83 -39.63 -27.46
C LYS A 217 2.08 -39.31 -26.00
N ASP A 218 3.34 -39.36 -25.52
CA ASP A 218 3.68 -39.06 -24.13
C ASP A 218 3.34 -37.59 -23.79
N ALA A 219 3.62 -36.67 -24.70
CA ALA A 219 3.28 -35.28 -24.54
C ALA A 219 1.77 -35.05 -24.42
N VAL A 220 0.95 -35.69 -25.27
CA VAL A 220 -0.51 -35.61 -25.24
C VAL A 220 -1.07 -36.16 -23.92
N LEU A 221 -0.52 -37.27 -23.41
CA LEU A 221 -0.93 -37.84 -22.13
C LEU A 221 -0.67 -36.88 -20.97
N ILE A 222 0.52 -36.29 -20.89
CA ILE A 222 0.89 -35.31 -19.86
C ILE A 222 0.01 -34.05 -19.96
N MET A 223 -0.20 -33.51 -21.17
CA MET A 223 -1.06 -32.35 -21.39
C MET A 223 -2.50 -32.60 -20.93
N THR A 224 -3.02 -33.80 -21.20
CA THR A 224 -4.37 -34.21 -20.79
C THR A 224 -4.47 -34.38 -19.26
N GLU A 225 -3.47 -34.99 -18.65
CA GLU A 225 -3.43 -35.19 -17.19
C GLU A 225 -3.36 -33.86 -16.44
N LYS A 226 -2.42 -32.99 -16.83
CA LYS A 226 -2.13 -31.73 -16.13
C LYS A 226 -3.10 -30.60 -16.49
N LYS A 227 -3.84 -30.68 -17.59
CA LYS A 227 -4.90 -29.72 -18.01
C LYS A 227 -4.46 -28.27 -18.24
N TYR A 228 -3.18 -28.05 -18.56
CA TYR A 228 -2.65 -26.73 -18.87
C TYR A 228 -2.64 -26.39 -20.38
N GLY A 229 -3.02 -27.35 -21.24
CA GLY A 229 -3.01 -27.20 -22.69
C GLY A 229 -1.62 -27.04 -23.27
N CYS A 230 -0.58 -27.41 -22.52
CA CYS A 230 0.80 -27.39 -22.97
C CYS A 230 1.67 -28.41 -22.23
N ALA A 231 2.84 -28.75 -22.83
CA ALA A 231 3.92 -29.49 -22.19
C ALA A 231 5.25 -28.76 -22.42
N VAL A 232 6.09 -28.67 -21.40
CA VAL A 232 7.38 -28.00 -21.42
C VAL A 232 8.49 -29.01 -21.65
N MET A 233 9.18 -28.90 -22.79
CA MET A 233 10.33 -29.75 -23.05
C MET A 233 11.55 -29.26 -22.28
N ILE A 234 12.19 -30.14 -21.52
CA ILE A 234 13.37 -29.85 -20.72
C ILE A 234 14.55 -30.77 -21.11
N ASP A 235 15.78 -30.30 -20.87
CA ASP A 235 16.98 -31.11 -21.03
C ASP A 235 17.33 -31.89 -19.74
N LYS A 236 18.42 -32.66 -19.80
CA LYS A 236 18.97 -33.44 -18.68
C LYS A 236 19.30 -32.56 -17.44
N ASN A 237 19.55 -31.28 -17.65
CA ASN A 237 19.82 -30.31 -16.60
C ASN A 237 18.53 -29.58 -16.15
N LYS A 238 17.36 -30.09 -16.51
CA LYS A 238 16.03 -29.50 -16.26
C LYS A 238 15.84 -28.10 -16.85
N ARG A 239 16.63 -27.71 -17.86
CA ARG A 239 16.51 -26.40 -18.52
C ARG A 239 15.48 -26.46 -19.64
N ILE A 240 14.68 -25.41 -19.76
CA ILE A 240 13.65 -25.25 -20.79
C ILE A 240 14.29 -25.24 -22.17
N LYS A 241 13.83 -26.12 -23.06
CA LYS A 241 14.24 -26.22 -24.47
C LYS A 241 13.13 -25.78 -25.41
N GLY A 242 11.87 -26.00 -25.03
CA GLY A 242 10.74 -25.63 -25.87
C GLY A 242 9.41 -25.82 -25.14
N ILE A 243 8.33 -25.51 -25.82
CA ILE A 243 6.96 -25.75 -25.38
C ILE A 243 6.15 -26.34 -26.53
N LEU A 244 5.34 -27.33 -26.22
CA LEU A 244 4.32 -27.87 -27.09
C LEU A 244 2.96 -27.40 -26.58
N THR A 245 2.12 -26.90 -27.45
CA THR A 245 0.75 -26.46 -27.10
C THR A 245 -0.30 -27.26 -27.89
N ASP A 246 -1.56 -27.24 -27.42
CA ASP A 246 -2.70 -27.79 -28.18
C ASP A 246 -2.81 -27.21 -29.59
N GLY A 247 -2.42 -25.94 -29.75
CA GLY A 247 -2.39 -25.27 -31.04
C GLY A 247 -1.33 -25.86 -31.98
N ASP A 248 -0.16 -26.24 -31.46
CA ASP A 248 0.90 -26.86 -32.24
C ASP A 248 0.50 -28.25 -32.70
N LEU A 249 -0.08 -29.06 -31.82
CA LEU A 249 -0.63 -30.37 -32.15
C LEU A 249 -1.67 -30.28 -33.28
N ARG A 250 -2.66 -29.37 -33.14
CA ARG A 250 -3.70 -29.17 -34.15
C ARG A 250 -3.16 -28.72 -35.50
N ARG A 251 -2.17 -27.85 -35.53
CA ARG A 251 -1.53 -27.42 -36.79
C ARG A 251 -0.72 -28.52 -37.50
N SER A 252 -0.21 -29.46 -36.72
CA SER A 252 0.68 -30.53 -37.24
C SER A 252 -0.05 -31.86 -37.48
N ILE A 253 -1.37 -31.96 -37.17
CA ILE A 253 -2.10 -33.24 -37.11
C ILE A 253 -2.03 -34.10 -38.36
N ASN A 254 -1.89 -33.50 -39.55
CA ASN A 254 -1.79 -34.24 -40.82
C ASN A 254 -0.32 -34.60 -41.19
N GLN A 255 0.66 -34.25 -40.35
CA GLN A 255 2.07 -34.35 -40.63
C GLN A 255 2.84 -35.18 -39.60
N ILE A 256 2.15 -35.69 -38.56
CA ILE A 256 2.75 -36.36 -37.43
C ILE A 256 2.09 -37.68 -37.11
N GLU A 257 2.93 -38.61 -36.65
CA GLU A 257 2.46 -39.85 -36.01
C GLU A 257 2.65 -39.79 -34.51
N LEU A 258 1.80 -40.49 -33.73
CA LEU A 258 1.84 -40.46 -32.26
C LEU A 258 3.20 -40.94 -31.70
N ASN A 259 3.91 -41.78 -32.42
CA ASN A 259 5.22 -42.31 -32.01
C ASN A 259 6.40 -41.43 -32.46
N ASP A 260 6.13 -40.36 -33.21
CA ASP A 260 7.19 -39.41 -33.61
C ASP A 260 7.78 -38.71 -32.39
N ASN A 261 9.04 -38.33 -32.47
CA ASN A 261 9.70 -37.56 -31.43
C ASN A 261 9.11 -36.15 -31.35
N VAL A 262 8.81 -35.71 -30.13
CA VAL A 262 8.18 -34.43 -29.84
C VAL A 262 8.96 -33.22 -30.39
N LYS A 263 10.27 -33.34 -30.58
CA LYS A 263 11.11 -32.29 -31.20
C LYS A 263 10.70 -31.92 -32.61
N SER A 264 10.05 -32.84 -33.34
CA SER A 264 9.64 -32.58 -34.72
C SER A 264 8.66 -31.40 -34.85
N ILE A 265 7.85 -31.17 -33.78
CA ILE A 265 6.79 -30.16 -33.76
C ILE A 265 7.04 -28.98 -32.80
N ILE A 266 8.01 -29.10 -31.90
CA ILE A 266 8.35 -28.01 -30.98
C ILE A 266 9.24 -26.98 -31.70
N LYS A 267 8.69 -25.79 -31.94
CA LYS A 267 9.38 -24.70 -32.65
C LYS A 267 9.76 -23.54 -31.76
N ASN A 268 9.05 -23.35 -30.67
CA ASN A 268 9.14 -22.15 -29.83
C ASN A 268 9.57 -22.43 -28.41
N LYS A 269 10.21 -21.45 -27.78
CA LYS A 269 10.41 -21.42 -26.33
C LYS A 269 9.18 -20.81 -25.65
N PRO A 270 8.82 -21.25 -24.44
CA PRO A 270 7.72 -20.62 -23.71
C PRO A 270 8.07 -19.18 -23.31
N ILE A 271 7.06 -18.35 -23.24
CA ILE A 271 7.14 -17.09 -22.50
C ILE A 271 7.18 -17.45 -21.01
N THR A 272 8.10 -16.84 -20.27
CA THR A 272 8.32 -17.15 -18.87
C THR A 272 8.20 -15.88 -18.00
N ALA A 273 7.83 -16.07 -16.73
CA ALA A 273 7.85 -15.01 -15.72
C ALA A 273 8.64 -15.48 -14.48
N LYS A 274 9.08 -14.54 -13.65
CA LYS A 274 9.69 -14.83 -12.34
C LYS A 274 8.60 -15.07 -11.29
N LYS A 275 8.90 -15.85 -10.24
CA LYS A 275 7.96 -16.17 -9.15
C LYS A 275 7.40 -14.96 -8.41
N ASN A 276 8.15 -13.85 -8.35
CA ASN A 276 7.72 -12.60 -7.72
C ASN A 276 6.97 -11.64 -8.67
N TYR A 277 6.62 -12.09 -9.88
CA TYR A 277 5.82 -11.32 -10.82
C TYR A 277 4.39 -11.18 -10.29
N LEU A 278 3.80 -9.99 -10.40
CA LEU A 278 2.42 -9.75 -9.94
C LEU A 278 1.41 -10.49 -10.82
N ILE A 279 0.34 -10.99 -10.23
CA ILE A 279 -0.73 -11.68 -10.96
C ILE A 279 -1.32 -10.77 -12.04
N SER A 280 -1.65 -9.52 -11.72
CA SER A 280 -2.18 -8.55 -12.69
C SER A 280 -1.24 -8.32 -13.88
N SER A 281 0.07 -8.26 -13.63
CA SER A 281 1.06 -8.15 -14.70
C SER A 281 1.16 -9.43 -15.53
N ALA A 282 0.97 -10.60 -14.91
CA ALA A 282 0.94 -11.88 -15.61
C ALA A 282 -0.29 -12.00 -16.52
N VAL A 283 -1.47 -11.58 -16.07
CA VAL A 283 -2.70 -11.50 -16.90
C VAL A 283 -2.46 -10.60 -18.11
N ALA A 284 -1.88 -9.41 -17.90
CA ALA A 284 -1.54 -8.50 -19.01
C ALA A 284 -0.56 -9.12 -20.00
N LEU A 285 0.47 -9.83 -19.50
CA LEU A 285 1.47 -10.53 -20.32
C LEU A 285 0.83 -11.65 -21.15
N MET A 286 -0.04 -12.46 -20.53
CA MET A 286 -0.73 -13.57 -21.19
C MET A 286 -1.68 -13.06 -22.27
N ASN A 287 -2.47 -12.01 -21.99
CA ASN A 287 -3.36 -11.39 -22.97
C ASN A 287 -2.58 -10.77 -24.15
N LYS A 288 -1.49 -10.05 -23.87
CA LYS A 288 -0.64 -9.45 -24.92
C LYS A 288 -0.09 -10.49 -25.89
N ASN A 289 0.23 -11.69 -25.42
CA ASN A 289 0.86 -12.75 -26.21
C ASN A 289 -0.16 -13.84 -26.64
N ALA A 290 -1.45 -13.67 -26.37
CA ALA A 290 -2.51 -14.62 -26.67
C ALA A 290 -2.21 -16.04 -26.17
N ILE A 291 -1.67 -16.16 -24.93
CA ILE A 291 -1.37 -17.44 -24.28
C ILE A 291 -2.30 -17.66 -23.08
N THR A 292 -2.68 -18.91 -22.86
CA THR A 292 -3.56 -19.34 -21.76
C THR A 292 -2.82 -19.93 -20.57
N SER A 293 -1.54 -20.27 -20.74
CA SER A 293 -0.67 -20.81 -19.70
C SER A 293 0.67 -20.08 -19.70
N LEU A 294 1.19 -19.78 -18.49
CA LEU A 294 2.44 -19.04 -18.28
C LEU A 294 3.37 -19.88 -17.41
N ILE A 295 4.58 -20.12 -17.91
CA ILE A 295 5.61 -20.86 -17.19
C ILE A 295 6.37 -19.90 -16.26
N ILE A 296 6.49 -20.29 -15.01
CA ILE A 296 7.33 -19.59 -14.04
C ILE A 296 8.70 -20.26 -14.04
N ALA A 297 9.76 -19.49 -14.27
CA ALA A 297 11.10 -20.01 -14.35
C ALA A 297 12.12 -19.22 -13.53
N ASP A 298 13.12 -19.93 -13.03
CA ASP A 298 14.32 -19.34 -12.44
C ASP A 298 15.56 -19.87 -13.20
N ARG A 299 16.40 -18.95 -13.70
CA ARG A 299 17.62 -19.30 -14.49
C ARG A 299 17.36 -20.33 -15.59
N ASN A 300 16.24 -20.20 -16.29
CA ASN A 300 15.78 -21.10 -17.36
C ASN A 300 15.37 -22.52 -16.89
N ILE A 301 15.12 -22.71 -15.60
CA ILE A 301 14.56 -23.93 -15.01
C ILE A 301 13.09 -23.66 -14.67
N PRO A 302 12.12 -24.45 -15.14
CA PRO A 302 10.71 -24.26 -14.78
C PRO A 302 10.51 -24.61 -13.30
N ILE A 303 9.87 -23.72 -12.55
CA ILE A 303 9.60 -23.87 -11.12
C ILE A 303 8.12 -23.82 -10.79
N GLY A 304 7.28 -23.51 -11.77
CA GLY A 304 5.83 -23.48 -11.64
C GLY A 304 5.13 -23.15 -12.95
N ILE A 305 3.82 -23.30 -12.94
CA ILE A 305 2.92 -22.96 -14.04
C ILE A 305 1.64 -22.34 -13.49
N VAL A 306 1.04 -21.42 -14.23
CA VAL A 306 -0.31 -20.89 -13.97
C VAL A 306 -1.11 -20.85 -15.26
N ASN A 307 -2.42 -20.94 -15.17
CA ASN A 307 -3.31 -20.64 -16.29
C ASN A 307 -4.01 -19.28 -16.11
N LEU A 308 -4.54 -18.74 -17.20
CA LEU A 308 -5.19 -17.42 -17.22
C LEU A 308 -6.39 -17.36 -16.26
N LYS A 309 -7.21 -18.41 -16.20
CA LYS A 309 -8.37 -18.48 -15.31
C LYS A 309 -7.92 -18.41 -13.85
N GLN A 310 -6.92 -19.19 -13.45
CA GLN A 310 -6.36 -19.19 -12.10
C GLN A 310 -5.83 -17.79 -11.72
N CYS A 311 -5.22 -17.07 -12.66
CA CYS A 311 -4.77 -15.71 -12.44
C CYS A 311 -5.96 -14.75 -12.23
N ILE A 312 -7.00 -14.81 -13.07
CA ILE A 312 -8.20 -13.96 -12.96
C ILE A 312 -8.95 -14.22 -11.66
N ASP A 313 -9.13 -15.48 -11.26
CA ASP A 313 -9.83 -15.85 -10.02
C ASP A 313 -9.10 -15.34 -8.76
N ASN A 314 -7.81 -15.03 -8.87
CA ASN A 314 -6.95 -14.55 -7.78
C ASN A 314 -6.56 -13.06 -7.87
N GLU A 315 -6.97 -12.34 -8.91
CA GLU A 315 -6.76 -10.91 -9.08
C GLU A 315 -7.79 -10.10 -8.24
#